data_421e22076d3fc4fbecffffcce4526f29
#
_entry.id   421e22076d3fc4fbecffffcce4526f29
#
_cell.length_a   1.000
_cell.length_b   1.000
_cell.length_c   1.000
_cell.angle_alpha   90.00
_cell.angle_beta   90.00
_cell.angle_gamma   90.00
#
_symmetry.space_group_name_H-M   'P 1'
#
loop_
_entity.id
_entity.type
_entity.pdbx_description
1 polymer ?
#
loop_
_entity_poly.entity_id
_entity_poly.type
_entity_poly.pdbx_seq_one_letter_code
_entity_poly.pdbx_strand_id
1 'polypeptide(L)'
;MANWKVSKSLTAWLLGLTIIVIGLGGLIRIYDAGESCPDWPLCFGTLGFDVSEEEQEEWWAENPEEIDSRGSGHRYSTFQIFTEWFHRFLAGAVLGPLVLLNWYLLRRNEDSGKDIRFASTLTVILIVWQGAIGWLTVEMDNLHWSVALHLSSALAFTISMFWLWLIIARAEEGVPGWLDFEHGAASRWRKGVAWLSIGAFISIFSGTFVSTTPGANLGCGVDGVPDSWPLCGGNLVDSVEDIVLQSQMIHRWLVGVMLIAMSSASYLVWKESGEDSDRILRNWIWGSTGLFFTNASIGAIYVISWDMEEGFFELLSLVHLMLASLTFLAMATAWIGCVIATEEIS
;
A
#
# COMPACT_ATOMS: atom_id res chain seq x y z
N MET A 1 9.07 -27.28 -24.25
CA MET A 1 8.07 -26.34 -23.69
C MET A 1 8.53 -25.91 -22.32
N ALA A 2 8.71 -24.62 -22.12
CA ALA A 2 9.13 -24.08 -20.83
C ALA A 2 8.10 -24.42 -19.76
N ASN A 3 8.56 -24.86 -18.60
CA ASN A 3 7.65 -25.10 -17.48
C ASN A 3 7.42 -23.79 -16.71
N TRP A 4 6.57 -22.92 -17.24
CA TRP A 4 6.19 -21.65 -16.62
C TRP A 4 5.36 -21.83 -15.34
N LYS A 5 4.74 -23.02 -15.19
CA LYS A 5 3.77 -23.32 -14.14
C LYS A 5 4.31 -23.08 -12.74
N VAL A 6 5.57 -23.45 -12.48
CA VAL A 6 6.20 -23.25 -11.17
C VAL A 6 6.42 -21.76 -10.90
N SER A 7 7.05 -21.03 -11.82
CA SER A 7 7.31 -19.59 -11.63
C SER A 7 6.04 -18.75 -11.59
N LYS A 8 5.02 -19.07 -12.42
CA LYS A 8 3.71 -18.42 -12.39
C LYS A 8 3.02 -18.61 -11.03
N SER A 9 2.99 -19.86 -10.54
CA SER A 9 2.41 -20.17 -9.24
C SER A 9 3.18 -19.51 -8.09
N LEU A 10 4.52 -19.57 -8.11
CA LEU A 10 5.36 -18.93 -7.10
C LEU A 10 5.13 -17.41 -7.09
N THR A 11 5.10 -16.77 -8.28
CA THR A 11 4.84 -15.31 -8.37
C THR A 11 3.46 -14.95 -7.80
N ALA A 12 2.43 -15.77 -8.05
CA ALA A 12 1.10 -15.57 -7.46
C ALA A 12 1.11 -15.70 -5.93
N TRP A 13 1.82 -16.68 -5.38
CA TRP A 13 1.98 -16.85 -3.93
C TRP A 13 2.74 -15.68 -3.31
N LEU A 14 3.82 -15.21 -3.95
CA LEU A 14 4.58 -14.04 -3.51
C LEU A 14 3.73 -12.78 -3.51
N LEU A 15 2.87 -12.61 -4.52
CA LEU A 15 1.91 -11.50 -4.56
C LEU A 15 0.93 -11.54 -3.38
N GLY A 16 0.35 -12.71 -3.09
CA GLY A 16 -0.52 -12.89 -1.93
C GLY A 16 0.21 -12.63 -0.60
N LEU A 17 1.43 -13.13 -0.46
CA LEU A 17 2.27 -12.89 0.72
C LEU A 17 2.59 -11.41 0.90
N THR A 18 2.88 -10.68 -0.19
CA THR A 18 3.13 -9.23 -0.13
C THR A 18 1.92 -8.47 0.42
N ILE A 19 0.70 -8.83 0.00
CA ILE A 19 -0.53 -8.21 0.52
C ILE A 19 -0.69 -8.49 2.03
N ILE A 20 -0.37 -9.71 2.48
CA ILE A 20 -0.38 -10.06 3.90
C ILE A 20 0.64 -9.21 4.67
N VAL A 21 1.86 -9.07 4.15
CA VAL A 21 2.92 -8.25 4.79
C VAL A 21 2.50 -6.78 4.87
N ILE A 22 1.85 -6.22 3.85
CA ILE A 22 1.28 -4.86 3.89
C ILE A 22 0.21 -4.76 5.00
N GLY A 23 -0.68 -5.75 5.10
CA GLY A 23 -1.70 -5.80 6.14
C GLY A 23 -1.10 -5.86 7.55
N LEU A 24 -0.03 -6.65 7.76
CA LEU A 24 0.71 -6.69 9.02
C LEU A 24 1.37 -5.35 9.35
N GLY A 25 1.93 -4.65 8.35
CA GLY A 25 2.43 -3.28 8.54
C GLY A 25 1.34 -2.31 9.00
N GLY A 26 0.12 -2.46 8.49
CA GLY A 26 -1.05 -1.74 8.99
C GLY A 26 -1.41 -2.09 10.44
N LEU A 27 -1.33 -3.38 10.82
CA LEU A 27 -1.53 -3.82 12.22
C LEU A 27 -0.49 -3.23 13.16
N ILE A 28 0.79 -3.24 12.77
CA ILE A 28 1.87 -2.60 13.52
C ILE A 28 1.51 -1.15 13.83
N ARG A 29 0.97 -0.45 12.83
CA ARG A 29 0.58 0.96 12.99
C ARG A 29 -0.55 1.17 13.98
N ILE A 30 -1.63 0.36 13.92
CA ILE A 30 -2.79 0.52 14.82
C ILE A 30 -2.52 0.07 16.26
N TYR A 31 -1.57 -0.84 16.47
CA TYR A 31 -1.14 -1.27 17.81
C TYR A 31 0.06 -0.50 18.34
N ASP A 32 0.48 0.55 17.61
CA ASP A 32 1.62 1.37 17.98
C ASP A 32 2.89 0.56 18.27
N ALA A 33 3.13 -0.44 17.41
CA ALA A 33 4.19 -1.44 17.57
C ALA A 33 5.43 -1.16 16.70
N GLY A 34 5.45 -0.06 15.93
CA GLY A 34 6.47 0.18 14.92
C GLY A 34 7.88 0.48 15.46
N GLU A 35 8.03 0.69 16.77
CA GLU A 35 9.30 0.91 17.45
C GLU A 35 9.58 -0.20 18.49
N SER A 36 8.79 -1.29 18.47
CA SER A 36 8.89 -2.37 19.45
C SER A 36 10.08 -3.31 19.25
N CYS A 37 10.82 -3.15 18.17
CA CYS A 37 12.11 -3.80 17.91
C CYS A 37 13.12 -2.71 17.54
N PRO A 38 13.84 -2.14 18.52
CA PRO A 38 14.66 -0.94 18.31
C PRO A 38 15.88 -1.18 17.39
N ASP A 39 16.43 -2.38 17.40
CA ASP A 39 17.56 -2.74 16.54
C ASP A 39 17.12 -3.49 15.25
N TRP A 40 17.98 -3.54 14.26
CA TRP A 40 17.73 -4.21 12.99
C TRP A 40 18.96 -5.00 12.53
N PRO A 41 18.85 -6.26 12.12
CA PRO A 41 17.63 -7.06 11.86
C PRO A 41 17.08 -7.81 13.08
N LEU A 42 17.66 -7.62 14.24
CA LEU A 42 17.29 -8.26 15.51
C LEU A 42 16.12 -7.52 16.17
N CYS A 43 15.80 -7.92 17.40
CA CYS A 43 14.83 -7.29 18.26
C CYS A 43 15.35 -7.39 19.70
N PHE A 44 15.77 -6.29 20.29
CA PHE A 44 16.50 -6.26 21.57
C PHE A 44 17.72 -7.22 21.59
N GLY A 45 18.52 -7.19 20.54
CA GLY A 45 19.70 -8.04 20.39
C GLY A 45 19.43 -9.52 20.13
N THR A 46 18.16 -9.95 20.01
CA THR A 46 17.79 -11.35 19.81
C THR A 46 17.15 -11.61 18.45
N LEU A 47 17.15 -12.87 18.00
CA LEU A 47 16.39 -13.31 16.81
C LEU A 47 14.92 -13.64 17.13
N GLY A 48 14.53 -13.55 18.41
CA GLY A 48 13.19 -13.88 18.90
C GLY A 48 12.35 -12.62 19.19
N PHE A 49 11.16 -12.86 19.72
CA PHE A 49 10.20 -11.82 20.10
C PHE A 49 9.79 -11.92 21.59
N ASP A 50 10.24 -12.98 22.28
CA ASP A 50 9.92 -13.20 23.67
C ASP A 50 10.97 -12.47 24.52
N VAL A 51 10.72 -11.18 24.74
CA VAL A 51 11.61 -10.28 25.48
C VAL A 51 10.81 -9.69 26.63
N SER A 52 11.23 -9.99 27.86
CA SER A 52 10.61 -9.49 29.09
C SER A 52 10.85 -7.99 29.28
N GLU A 53 10.07 -7.34 30.15
CA GLU A 53 10.26 -5.92 30.47
C GLU A 53 11.64 -5.66 31.12
N GLU A 54 12.17 -6.61 31.89
CA GLU A 54 13.51 -6.55 32.50
C GLU A 54 14.59 -6.61 31.40
N GLU A 55 14.48 -7.52 30.45
CA GLU A 55 15.41 -7.61 29.30
C GLU A 55 15.38 -6.37 28.42
N GLN A 56 14.21 -5.75 28.21
CA GLN A 56 14.08 -4.47 27.52
C GLN A 56 14.82 -3.36 28.27
N GLU A 57 14.69 -3.32 29.63
CA GLU A 57 15.36 -2.34 30.47
C GLU A 57 16.88 -2.48 30.44
N GLU A 58 17.38 -3.72 30.58
CA GLU A 58 18.79 -4.02 30.51
C GLU A 58 19.36 -3.64 29.12
N TRP A 59 18.67 -3.99 28.07
CA TRP A 59 19.12 -3.70 26.70
C TRP A 59 19.22 -2.18 26.44
N TRP A 60 18.24 -1.38 26.86
CA TRP A 60 18.29 0.07 26.73
C TRP A 60 19.33 0.74 27.64
N ALA A 61 19.61 0.14 28.79
CA ALA A 61 20.70 0.63 29.65
C ALA A 61 22.08 0.44 29.01
N GLU A 62 22.22 -0.61 28.18
CA GLU A 62 23.43 -0.91 27.42
C GLU A 62 23.50 -0.18 26.07
N ASN A 63 22.35 0.20 25.49
CA ASN A 63 22.22 0.84 24.16
C ASN A 63 21.40 2.14 24.27
N PRO A 64 21.88 3.16 24.98
CA PRO A 64 21.11 4.40 25.20
C PRO A 64 20.86 5.22 23.94
N GLU A 65 21.62 5.01 22.87
CA GLU A 65 21.44 5.61 21.56
C GLU A 65 20.25 5.05 20.77
N GLU A 66 19.77 3.88 21.13
CA GLU A 66 18.64 3.20 20.50
C GLU A 66 17.31 3.44 21.26
N ILE A 67 17.31 4.32 22.26
CA ILE A 67 16.09 4.71 22.97
C ILE A 67 15.20 5.49 22.01
N ASP A 68 14.02 4.93 21.73
CA ASP A 68 13.05 5.49 20.79
C ASP A 68 12.37 6.78 21.30
N SER A 69 11.48 7.33 20.48
CA SER A 69 10.77 8.60 20.74
C SER A 69 9.92 8.59 22.02
N ARG A 70 9.61 7.41 22.60
CA ARG A 70 8.82 7.24 23.85
C ARG A 70 9.67 7.26 25.10
N GLY A 71 10.97 7.14 24.95
CA GLY A 71 11.95 7.21 26.04
C GLY A 71 12.14 5.90 26.80
N SER A 72 13.23 5.84 27.58
CA SER A 72 13.70 4.64 28.27
C SER A 72 12.73 4.05 29.31
N GLY A 73 11.70 4.77 29.71
CA GLY A 73 10.66 4.28 30.64
C GLY A 73 9.52 3.51 29.97
N HIS A 74 9.42 3.55 28.65
CA HIS A 74 8.40 2.80 27.93
C HIS A 74 8.73 1.31 27.87
N ARG A 75 7.72 0.45 27.93
CA ARG A 75 7.84 -1.00 27.75
C ARG A 75 6.83 -1.48 26.75
N TYR A 76 7.31 -2.30 25.82
CA TYR A 76 6.47 -2.93 24.81
C TYR A 76 5.92 -4.25 25.30
N SER A 77 4.64 -4.50 25.01
CA SER A 77 4.04 -5.81 25.27
C SER A 77 4.61 -6.86 24.30
N THR A 78 4.60 -8.12 24.72
CA THR A 78 5.00 -9.26 23.86
C THR A 78 4.23 -9.28 22.53
N PHE A 79 2.97 -8.83 22.54
CA PHE A 79 2.17 -8.77 21.31
C PHE A 79 2.69 -7.71 20.32
N GLN A 80 3.10 -6.53 20.79
CA GLN A 80 3.70 -5.49 19.95
C GLN A 80 5.02 -5.99 19.36
N ILE A 81 5.92 -6.52 20.19
CA ILE A 81 7.19 -7.10 19.76
C ILE A 81 6.97 -8.22 18.74
N PHE A 82 6.06 -9.16 19.04
CA PHE A 82 5.72 -10.26 18.10
C PHE A 82 5.24 -9.74 16.76
N THR A 83 4.38 -8.73 16.75
CA THR A 83 3.78 -8.22 15.50
C THR A 83 4.83 -7.61 14.58
N GLU A 84 5.74 -6.80 15.14
CA GLU A 84 6.83 -6.21 14.37
C GLU A 84 7.87 -7.26 13.97
N TRP A 85 8.30 -8.12 14.88
CA TRP A 85 9.20 -9.22 14.59
C TRP A 85 8.66 -10.13 13.47
N PHE A 86 7.38 -10.48 13.53
CA PHE A 86 6.76 -11.36 12.55
C PHE A 86 6.66 -10.71 11.17
N HIS A 87 6.39 -9.40 11.12
CA HIS A 87 6.45 -8.63 9.87
C HIS A 87 7.86 -8.66 9.27
N ARG A 88 8.89 -8.38 10.05
CA ARG A 88 10.29 -8.43 9.62
C ARG A 88 10.70 -9.84 9.17
N PHE A 89 10.28 -10.87 9.90
CA PHE A 89 10.53 -12.26 9.54
C PHE A 89 9.89 -12.62 8.18
N LEU A 90 8.62 -12.31 7.97
CA LEU A 90 7.95 -12.60 6.70
C LEU A 90 8.55 -11.80 5.54
N ALA A 91 8.86 -10.54 5.74
CA ALA A 91 9.46 -9.70 4.69
C ALA A 91 10.90 -10.12 4.36
N GLY A 92 11.75 -10.25 5.37
CA GLY A 92 13.19 -10.48 5.21
C GLY A 92 13.57 -11.95 5.02
N ALA A 93 13.06 -12.86 5.89
CA ALA A 93 13.46 -14.26 5.88
C ALA A 93 12.62 -15.15 4.92
N VAL A 94 11.42 -14.71 4.54
CA VAL A 94 10.54 -15.51 3.66
C VAL A 94 10.39 -14.84 2.29
N LEU A 95 9.82 -13.64 2.22
CA LEU A 95 9.49 -12.98 0.95
C LEU A 95 10.77 -12.67 0.14
N GLY A 96 11.78 -12.06 0.76
CA GLY A 96 13.04 -11.70 0.10
C GLY A 96 13.74 -12.89 -0.57
N PRO A 97 14.07 -13.98 0.17
CA PRO A 97 14.69 -15.18 -0.42
C PRO A 97 13.84 -15.85 -1.50
N LEU A 98 12.51 -15.89 -1.36
CA LEU A 98 11.64 -16.47 -2.38
C LEU A 98 11.55 -15.61 -3.64
N VAL A 99 11.63 -14.28 -3.55
CA VAL A 99 11.75 -13.39 -4.72
C VAL A 99 13.06 -13.65 -5.45
N LEU A 100 14.18 -13.80 -4.73
CA LEU A 100 15.47 -14.17 -5.32
C LEU A 100 15.43 -15.54 -5.99
N LEU A 101 14.80 -16.53 -5.35
CA LEU A 101 14.61 -17.86 -5.94
C LEU A 101 13.79 -17.77 -7.24
N ASN A 102 12.68 -17.03 -7.24
CA ASN A 102 11.83 -16.84 -8.43
C ASN A 102 12.61 -16.18 -9.57
N TRP A 103 13.37 -15.12 -9.26
CA TRP A 103 14.27 -14.47 -10.22
C TRP A 103 15.31 -15.44 -10.80
N TYR A 104 15.93 -16.26 -9.95
CA TYR A 104 16.92 -17.26 -10.37
C TYR A 104 16.31 -18.32 -11.30
N LEU A 105 15.12 -18.84 -10.97
CA LEU A 105 14.39 -19.81 -11.80
C LEU A 105 14.04 -19.21 -13.16
N LEU A 106 13.54 -17.98 -13.18
CA LEU A 106 13.22 -17.27 -14.43
C LEU A 106 14.47 -16.97 -15.28
N ARG A 107 15.60 -16.68 -14.66
CA ARG A 107 16.88 -16.47 -15.37
C ARG A 107 17.46 -17.73 -15.98
N ARG A 108 17.22 -18.88 -15.33
CA ARG A 108 17.64 -20.19 -15.82
C ARG A 108 16.78 -20.73 -16.94
N ASN A 109 15.57 -20.23 -17.09
CA ASN A 109 14.67 -20.64 -18.14
C ASN A 109 15.08 -19.98 -19.47
N GLU A 110 15.50 -20.79 -20.46
CA GLU A 110 15.97 -20.30 -21.76
C GLU A 110 14.86 -19.60 -22.56
N ASP A 111 13.61 -19.98 -22.35
CA ASP A 111 12.44 -19.35 -23.00
C ASP A 111 12.05 -18.00 -22.39
N SER A 112 12.69 -17.56 -21.31
CA SER A 112 12.44 -16.25 -20.70
C SER A 112 12.87 -15.12 -21.64
N GLY A 113 11.88 -14.42 -22.19
CA GLY A 113 12.07 -13.22 -22.98
C GLY A 113 12.72 -12.07 -22.19
N LYS A 114 13.08 -11.00 -22.91
CA LYS A 114 13.69 -9.81 -22.30
C LYS A 114 12.79 -9.18 -21.26
N ASP A 115 11.48 -9.16 -21.47
CA ASP A 115 10.49 -8.54 -20.59
C ASP A 115 10.37 -9.27 -19.25
N ILE A 116 10.33 -10.62 -19.27
CA ILE A 116 10.31 -11.45 -18.06
C ILE A 116 11.62 -11.26 -17.27
N ARG A 117 12.76 -11.22 -17.97
CA ARG A 117 14.07 -10.99 -17.33
C ARG A 117 14.16 -9.59 -16.72
N PHE A 118 13.62 -8.57 -17.39
CA PHE A 118 13.56 -7.21 -16.88
C PHE A 118 12.64 -7.11 -15.67
N ALA A 119 11.40 -7.57 -15.79
CA ALA A 119 10.41 -7.51 -14.72
C ALA A 119 10.87 -8.27 -13.48
N SER A 120 11.43 -9.49 -13.64
CA SER A 120 11.96 -10.26 -12.51
C SER A 120 13.16 -9.58 -11.84
N THR A 121 13.99 -8.87 -12.59
CA THR A 121 15.10 -8.08 -12.02
C THR A 121 14.57 -6.85 -11.29
N LEU A 122 13.55 -6.18 -11.84
CA LEU A 122 12.88 -5.06 -11.17
C LEU A 122 12.29 -5.47 -9.82
N THR A 123 11.67 -6.64 -9.72
CA THR A 123 11.15 -7.14 -8.43
C THR A 123 12.27 -7.35 -7.41
N VAL A 124 13.45 -7.84 -7.83
CA VAL A 124 14.62 -7.96 -6.93
C VAL A 124 15.12 -6.60 -6.47
N ILE A 125 15.24 -5.63 -7.38
CA ILE A 125 15.66 -4.27 -7.03
C ILE A 125 14.71 -3.66 -6.03
N LEU A 126 13.39 -3.79 -6.27
CA LEU A 126 12.37 -3.21 -5.41
C LEU A 126 12.28 -3.89 -4.04
N ILE A 127 12.50 -5.21 -3.92
CA ILE A 127 12.48 -5.86 -2.61
C ILE A 127 13.72 -5.50 -1.78
N VAL A 128 14.89 -5.33 -2.41
CA VAL A 128 16.10 -4.83 -1.73
C VAL A 128 15.88 -3.38 -1.27
N TRP A 129 15.34 -2.54 -2.14
CA TRP A 129 14.95 -1.16 -1.80
C TRP A 129 13.96 -1.13 -0.65
N GLN A 130 12.94 -2.00 -0.67
CA GLN A 130 11.94 -2.11 0.39
C GLN A 130 12.55 -2.45 1.75
N GLY A 131 13.52 -3.37 1.76
CA GLY A 131 14.29 -3.70 2.97
C GLY A 131 15.10 -2.51 3.49
N ALA A 132 15.76 -1.77 2.59
CA ALA A 132 16.53 -0.58 2.95
C ALA A 132 15.64 0.54 3.52
N ILE A 133 14.47 0.79 2.91
CA ILE A 133 13.51 1.78 3.43
C ILE A 133 12.89 1.30 4.75
N GLY A 134 12.64 -0.01 4.92
CA GLY A 134 12.16 -0.58 6.18
C GLY A 134 13.14 -0.36 7.32
N TRP A 135 14.43 -0.61 7.08
CA TRP A 135 15.49 -0.27 8.03
C TRP A 135 15.52 1.23 8.34
N LEU A 136 15.53 2.08 7.31
CA LEU A 136 15.52 3.54 7.49
C LEU A 136 14.33 4.03 8.29
N THR A 137 13.15 3.39 8.14
CA THR A 137 11.94 3.76 8.88
C THR A 137 12.11 3.54 10.38
N VAL A 138 12.77 2.46 10.79
CA VAL A 138 13.10 2.18 12.20
C VAL A 138 14.13 3.19 12.71
N GLU A 139 15.26 3.37 12.03
CA GLU A 139 16.31 4.34 12.38
C GLU A 139 15.81 5.80 12.52
N MET A 140 14.65 6.09 11.95
CA MET A 140 14.05 7.42 11.97
C MET A 140 12.81 7.48 12.87
N ASP A 141 12.65 6.60 13.84
CA ASP A 141 11.53 6.57 14.78
C ASP A 141 10.17 6.73 14.07
N ASN A 142 9.98 5.99 12.98
CA ASN A 142 8.75 6.01 12.18
C ASN A 142 8.29 7.41 11.73
N LEU A 143 9.21 8.31 11.39
CA LEU A 143 8.85 9.62 10.85
C LEU A 143 7.85 9.47 9.70
N HIS A 144 6.83 10.31 9.69
CA HIS A 144 5.69 10.26 8.77
C HIS A 144 6.07 10.07 7.28
N TRP A 145 7.12 10.73 6.80
CA TRP A 145 7.57 10.59 5.42
C TRP A 145 8.25 9.25 5.14
N SER A 146 8.99 8.68 6.11
CA SER A 146 9.66 7.37 5.95
C SER A 146 8.64 6.24 5.88
N VAL A 147 7.61 6.27 6.72
CA VAL A 147 6.50 5.30 6.69
C VAL A 147 5.70 5.44 5.39
N ALA A 148 5.40 6.66 4.93
CA ALA A 148 4.71 6.89 3.67
C ALA A 148 5.54 6.38 2.47
N LEU A 149 6.85 6.59 2.48
CA LEU A 149 7.76 6.06 1.46
C LEU A 149 7.82 4.53 1.51
N HIS A 150 7.86 3.92 2.71
CA HIS A 150 7.88 2.48 2.90
C HIS A 150 6.62 1.82 2.31
N LEU A 151 5.42 2.32 2.64
CA LEU A 151 4.18 1.81 2.06
C LEU A 151 4.11 2.04 0.54
N SER A 152 4.52 3.21 0.07
CA SER A 152 4.53 3.54 -1.36
C SER A 152 5.45 2.60 -2.15
N SER A 153 6.62 2.29 -1.60
CA SER A 153 7.56 1.32 -2.17
C SER A 153 6.98 -0.10 -2.17
N ALA A 154 6.26 -0.51 -1.12
CA ALA A 154 5.59 -1.80 -1.05
C ALA A 154 4.51 -1.94 -2.14
N LEU A 155 3.74 -0.88 -2.40
CA LEU A 155 2.76 -0.86 -3.48
C LEU A 155 3.42 -0.91 -4.87
N ALA A 156 4.53 -0.21 -5.07
CA ALA A 156 5.31 -0.29 -6.30
C ALA A 156 5.89 -1.70 -6.52
N PHE A 157 6.37 -2.36 -5.46
CA PHE A 157 6.78 -3.74 -5.50
C PHE A 157 5.61 -4.67 -5.84
N THR A 158 4.45 -4.48 -5.20
CA THR A 158 3.25 -5.29 -5.44
C THR A 158 2.81 -5.22 -6.89
N ILE A 159 2.74 -4.02 -7.49
CA ILE A 159 2.33 -3.88 -8.90
C ILE A 159 3.38 -4.44 -9.86
N SER A 160 4.68 -4.36 -9.52
CA SER A 160 5.73 -4.97 -10.33
C SER A 160 5.69 -6.50 -10.28
N MET A 161 5.36 -7.10 -9.13
CA MET A 161 5.11 -8.53 -8.98
C MET A 161 3.89 -8.99 -9.78
N PHE A 162 2.80 -8.20 -9.74
CA PHE A 162 1.62 -8.46 -10.53
C PHE A 162 1.92 -8.38 -12.05
N TRP A 163 2.67 -7.37 -12.49
CA TRP A 163 3.10 -7.26 -13.88
C TRP A 163 3.98 -8.46 -14.29
N LEU A 164 4.93 -8.89 -13.45
CA LEU A 164 5.73 -10.09 -13.69
C LEU A 164 4.83 -11.34 -13.86
N TRP A 165 3.86 -11.52 -12.97
CA TRP A 165 2.91 -12.63 -13.05
C TRP A 165 2.13 -12.59 -14.38
N LEU A 166 1.68 -11.41 -14.79
CA LEU A 166 0.87 -11.23 -15.99
C LEU A 166 1.66 -11.54 -17.27
N ILE A 167 2.90 -11.10 -17.38
CA ILE A 167 3.72 -11.40 -18.57
C ILE A 167 4.12 -12.88 -18.62
N ILE A 168 4.28 -13.56 -17.50
CA ILE A 168 4.45 -15.01 -17.45
C ILE A 168 3.15 -15.70 -17.91
N ALA A 169 2.00 -15.28 -17.39
CA ALA A 169 0.70 -15.83 -17.78
C ALA A 169 0.44 -15.65 -19.29
N ARG A 170 0.74 -14.46 -19.80
CA ARG A 170 0.62 -14.14 -21.25
C ARG A 170 1.51 -15.05 -22.10
N ALA A 171 2.75 -15.33 -21.65
CA ALA A 171 3.66 -16.21 -22.38
C ALA A 171 3.20 -17.69 -22.36
N GLU A 172 2.44 -18.12 -21.37
CA GLU A 172 1.93 -19.49 -21.22
C GLU A 172 0.56 -19.69 -21.89
N GLU A 173 -0.39 -18.82 -21.65
CA GLU A 173 -1.83 -19.01 -21.94
C GLU A 173 -2.46 -17.84 -22.73
N GLY A 174 -1.73 -16.77 -22.97
CA GLY A 174 -2.27 -15.52 -23.52
C GLY A 174 -2.75 -14.53 -22.45
N VAL A 175 -3.32 -13.40 -22.90
CA VAL A 175 -3.86 -12.39 -21.98
C VAL A 175 -5.09 -12.97 -21.26
N PRO A 176 -5.16 -12.88 -19.91
CA PRO A 176 -6.33 -13.33 -19.18
C PRO A 176 -7.59 -12.59 -19.63
N GLY A 177 -8.70 -13.32 -19.88
CA GLY A 177 -9.93 -12.74 -20.42
C GLY A 177 -10.55 -11.61 -19.59
N TRP A 178 -10.23 -11.50 -18.29
CA TRP A 178 -10.67 -10.39 -17.44
C TRP A 178 -9.81 -9.12 -17.59
N LEU A 179 -8.74 -9.16 -18.41
CA LEU A 179 -7.87 -8.03 -18.76
C LEU A 179 -7.70 -7.88 -20.27
N ASP A 180 -8.45 -8.63 -21.07
CA ASP A 180 -8.44 -8.59 -22.54
C ASP A 180 -9.32 -7.43 -23.03
N PHE A 181 -8.71 -6.26 -23.15
CA PHE A 181 -9.40 -5.02 -23.51
C PHE A 181 -9.39 -4.81 -25.01
N GLU A 182 -10.50 -4.27 -25.54
CA GLU A 182 -10.58 -3.81 -26.91
C GLU A 182 -9.57 -2.69 -27.20
N HIS A 183 -8.77 -2.82 -28.25
CA HIS A 183 -7.70 -1.89 -28.59
C HIS A 183 -8.15 -0.43 -28.64
N GLY A 184 -9.30 -0.15 -29.27
CA GLY A 184 -9.84 1.20 -29.43
C GLY A 184 -10.17 1.85 -28.08
N ALA A 185 -10.83 1.12 -27.19
CA ALA A 185 -11.15 1.56 -25.86
C ALA A 185 -9.88 1.73 -25.01
N ALA A 186 -8.98 0.75 -25.03
CA ALA A 186 -7.72 0.79 -24.31
C ALA A 186 -6.86 2.01 -24.71
N SER A 187 -6.72 2.27 -26.01
CA SER A 187 -5.96 3.43 -26.54
C SER A 187 -6.53 4.76 -26.06
N ARG A 188 -7.84 4.89 -26.03
CA ARG A 188 -8.55 6.11 -25.60
C ARG A 188 -8.40 6.34 -24.09
N TRP A 189 -8.55 5.27 -23.28
CA TRP A 189 -8.56 5.37 -21.83
C TRP A 189 -7.19 5.24 -21.18
N ARG A 190 -6.16 4.76 -21.86
CA ARG A 190 -4.81 4.52 -21.31
C ARG A 190 -4.27 5.68 -20.49
N LYS A 191 -4.36 6.92 -21.00
CA LYS A 191 -3.88 8.11 -20.27
C LYS A 191 -4.79 8.45 -19.09
N GLY A 192 -6.11 8.36 -19.26
CA GLY A 192 -7.07 8.64 -18.19
C GLY A 192 -6.90 7.68 -17.01
N VAL A 193 -6.82 6.38 -17.28
CA VAL A 193 -6.61 5.35 -16.26
C VAL A 193 -5.24 5.51 -15.56
N ALA A 194 -4.18 5.89 -16.32
CA ALA A 194 -2.88 6.22 -15.74
C ALA A 194 -2.98 7.37 -14.72
N TRP A 195 -3.64 8.46 -15.06
CA TRP A 195 -3.83 9.59 -14.16
C TRP A 195 -4.69 9.24 -12.93
N LEU A 196 -5.72 8.43 -13.11
CA LEU A 196 -6.52 7.93 -11.98
C LEU A 196 -5.69 7.03 -11.05
N SER A 197 -4.81 6.19 -11.60
CA SER A 197 -3.87 5.37 -10.81
C SER A 197 -2.90 6.25 -10.00
N ILE A 198 -2.32 7.26 -10.64
CA ILE A 198 -1.42 8.21 -10.00
C ILE A 198 -2.16 8.99 -8.90
N GLY A 199 -3.37 9.46 -9.17
CA GLY A 199 -4.19 10.16 -8.18
C GLY A 199 -4.56 9.29 -6.97
N ALA A 200 -4.91 8.02 -7.20
CA ALA A 200 -5.14 7.05 -6.13
C ALA A 200 -3.88 6.84 -5.28
N PHE A 201 -2.71 6.71 -5.91
CA PHE A 201 -1.43 6.60 -5.23
C PHE A 201 -1.10 7.83 -4.37
N ILE A 202 -1.28 9.04 -4.91
CA ILE A 202 -1.09 10.28 -4.16
C ILE A 202 -2.07 10.38 -2.98
N SER A 203 -3.31 9.91 -3.14
CA SER A 203 -4.28 9.86 -2.05
C SER A 203 -3.83 8.93 -0.92
N ILE A 204 -3.25 7.75 -1.24
CA ILE A 204 -2.67 6.84 -0.24
C ILE A 204 -1.50 7.50 0.46
N PHE A 205 -0.57 8.09 -0.29
CA PHE A 205 0.61 8.77 0.27
C PHE A 205 0.19 9.86 1.26
N SER A 206 -0.76 10.72 0.88
CA SER A 206 -1.28 11.77 1.76
C SER A 206 -2.01 11.21 3.00
N GLY A 207 -2.78 10.11 2.85
CA GLY A 207 -3.46 9.44 3.96
C GLY A 207 -2.48 8.80 4.94
N THR A 208 -1.40 8.20 4.45
CA THR A 208 -0.33 7.64 5.29
C THR A 208 0.37 8.75 6.07
N PHE A 209 0.62 9.88 5.42
CA PHE A 209 1.18 11.05 6.08
C PHE A 209 0.30 11.53 7.25
N VAL A 210 -1.02 11.60 7.04
CA VAL A 210 -1.98 11.91 8.12
C VAL A 210 -1.90 10.89 9.26
N SER A 211 -1.95 9.60 8.93
CA SER A 211 -2.01 8.54 9.96
C SER A 211 -0.74 8.45 10.81
N THR A 212 0.39 8.94 10.33
CA THR A 212 1.69 8.89 11.01
C THR A 212 2.10 10.22 11.64
N THR A 213 1.39 11.32 11.32
CA THR A 213 1.63 12.61 11.97
C THR A 213 0.93 12.62 13.35
N PRO A 214 1.67 12.79 14.45
CA PRO A 214 1.07 12.77 15.79
C PRO A 214 -0.06 13.80 15.92
N GLY A 215 -1.21 13.36 16.40
CA GLY A 215 -2.40 14.21 16.61
C GLY A 215 -3.18 14.55 15.33
N ALA A 216 -2.71 14.19 14.13
CA ALA A 216 -3.42 14.54 12.89
C ALA A 216 -4.82 13.92 12.81
N ASN A 217 -5.07 12.77 13.41
CA ASN A 217 -6.40 12.18 13.47
C ASN A 217 -7.43 13.08 14.19
N LEU A 218 -6.97 13.87 15.15
CA LEU A 218 -7.77 14.83 15.94
C LEU A 218 -7.80 16.23 15.33
N GLY A 219 -6.97 16.51 14.32
CA GLY A 219 -6.73 17.84 13.80
C GLY A 219 -7.99 18.59 13.34
N CYS A 220 -8.99 17.90 12.83
CA CYS A 220 -10.27 18.52 12.43
C CYS A 220 -11.34 18.51 13.51
N GLY A 221 -10.98 18.20 14.75
CA GLY A 221 -11.89 18.11 15.88
C GLY A 221 -12.63 16.76 15.97
N VAL A 222 -13.42 16.61 17.03
CA VAL A 222 -14.17 15.40 17.37
C VAL A 222 -15.66 15.67 17.57
N ASP A 223 -16.16 16.82 17.11
CA ASP A 223 -17.53 17.31 17.32
C ASP A 223 -18.57 16.63 16.41
N GLY A 224 -18.13 15.67 15.59
CA GLY A 224 -19.00 14.89 14.71
C GLY A 224 -19.36 15.60 13.39
N VAL A 225 -20.55 15.30 12.88
CA VAL A 225 -21.05 15.86 11.61
C VAL A 225 -21.89 17.09 11.91
N PRO A 226 -21.71 18.23 11.15
CA PRO A 226 -20.81 18.41 10.02
C PRO A 226 -19.41 18.91 10.38
N ASP A 227 -19.15 19.26 11.63
CA ASP A 227 -18.01 20.09 12.05
C ASP A 227 -16.66 19.38 11.91
N SER A 228 -16.55 18.11 12.31
CA SER A 228 -15.32 17.33 12.15
C SER A 228 -15.24 16.59 10.82
N TRP A 229 -16.39 16.33 10.18
CA TRP A 229 -16.50 15.74 8.86
C TRP A 229 -17.87 16.08 8.23
N PRO A 230 -17.97 16.52 6.96
CA PRO A 230 -16.89 16.71 5.97
C PRO A 230 -16.07 17.97 6.20
N LEU A 231 -16.47 18.85 7.09
CA LEU A 231 -15.74 20.08 7.45
C LEU A 231 -14.52 19.74 8.33
N CYS A 232 -13.72 20.73 8.62
CA CYS A 232 -12.57 20.66 9.49
C CYS A 232 -12.67 21.83 10.48
N GLY A 233 -13.01 21.55 11.75
CA GLY A 233 -13.32 22.59 12.72
C GLY A 233 -14.47 23.51 12.28
N GLY A 234 -15.49 22.98 11.62
CA GLY A 234 -16.62 23.74 11.08
C GLY A 234 -16.36 24.49 9.76
N ASN A 235 -15.15 24.42 9.19
CA ASN A 235 -14.77 25.15 7.98
C ASN A 235 -14.39 24.20 6.83
N LEU A 236 -14.61 24.65 5.56
CA LEU A 236 -14.11 23.94 4.37
C LEU A 236 -12.62 24.19 4.15
N VAL A 237 -12.16 25.38 4.47
CA VAL A 237 -10.78 25.81 4.40
C VAL A 237 -10.49 26.63 5.64
N ASP A 238 -9.52 26.25 6.42
CA ASP A 238 -9.05 27.04 7.55
C ASP A 238 -7.65 27.61 7.26
N SER A 239 -7.39 28.81 7.76
CA SER A 239 -6.07 29.44 7.66
C SER A 239 -5.16 28.85 8.72
N VAL A 240 -4.60 27.67 8.46
CA VAL A 240 -3.88 26.92 9.48
C VAL A 240 -2.40 26.97 9.22
N GLU A 241 -1.66 27.42 10.21
CA GLU A 241 -0.19 27.34 10.26
C GLU A 241 0.30 25.96 10.78
N ASP A 242 -0.62 25.13 11.30
CA ASP A 242 -0.30 23.82 11.88
C ASP A 242 -0.28 22.73 10.83
N ILE A 243 0.86 22.02 10.73
CA ILE A 243 1.08 20.86 9.83
C ILE A 243 0.09 19.72 10.07
N VAL A 244 -0.34 19.52 11.31
CA VAL A 244 -1.30 18.50 11.73
C VAL A 244 -2.64 18.68 11.01
N LEU A 245 -3.18 19.90 11.07
CA LEU A 245 -4.45 20.24 10.45
C LEU A 245 -4.34 20.31 8.93
N GLN A 246 -3.25 20.89 8.41
CA GLN A 246 -2.97 20.96 6.98
C GLN A 246 -2.94 19.56 6.34
N SER A 247 -2.32 18.57 6.99
CA SER A 247 -2.22 17.22 6.44
C SER A 247 -3.60 16.58 6.26
N GLN A 248 -4.49 16.71 7.24
CA GLN A 248 -5.88 16.26 7.17
C GLN A 248 -6.66 16.94 6.05
N MET A 249 -6.57 18.28 5.96
CA MET A 249 -7.30 19.05 4.95
C MET A 249 -6.83 18.69 3.54
N ILE A 250 -5.51 18.63 3.31
CA ILE A 250 -4.94 18.25 2.00
C ILE A 250 -5.42 16.86 1.60
N HIS A 251 -5.38 15.88 2.52
CA HIS A 251 -5.87 14.54 2.24
C HIS A 251 -7.34 14.54 1.83
N ARG A 252 -8.20 15.22 2.55
CA ARG A 252 -9.65 15.32 2.25
C ARG A 252 -9.91 15.98 0.89
N TRP A 253 -9.18 17.05 0.56
CA TRP A 253 -9.28 17.71 -0.74
C TRP A 253 -8.85 16.79 -1.88
N LEU A 254 -7.73 16.08 -1.72
CA LEU A 254 -7.27 15.11 -2.71
C LEU A 254 -8.31 14.00 -2.91
N VAL A 255 -8.88 13.46 -1.84
CA VAL A 255 -9.94 12.44 -1.91
C VAL A 255 -11.18 13.01 -2.61
N GLY A 256 -11.61 14.25 -2.31
CA GLY A 256 -12.74 14.91 -2.96
C GLY A 256 -12.53 15.09 -4.46
N VAL A 257 -11.35 15.57 -4.88
CA VAL A 257 -10.98 15.70 -6.29
C VAL A 257 -10.98 14.33 -6.98
N MET A 258 -10.43 13.31 -6.32
CA MET A 258 -10.42 11.96 -6.87
C MET A 258 -11.82 11.34 -6.99
N LEU A 259 -12.71 11.57 -6.04
CA LEU A 259 -14.12 11.15 -6.14
C LEU A 259 -14.79 11.74 -7.37
N ILE A 260 -14.58 13.03 -7.63
CA ILE A 260 -15.10 13.71 -8.84
C ILE A 260 -14.48 13.10 -10.10
N ALA A 261 -13.16 12.92 -10.13
CA ALA A 261 -12.45 12.38 -11.30
C ALA A 261 -12.91 10.96 -11.65
N MET A 262 -12.98 10.06 -10.65
CA MET A 262 -13.38 8.67 -10.84
C MET A 262 -14.87 8.56 -11.20
N SER A 263 -15.75 9.38 -10.60
CA SER A 263 -17.16 9.46 -10.97
C SER A 263 -17.34 9.95 -12.40
N SER A 264 -16.56 10.97 -12.80
CA SER A 264 -16.58 11.49 -14.17
C SER A 264 -16.11 10.43 -15.18
N ALA A 265 -15.02 9.72 -14.87
CA ALA A 265 -14.53 8.62 -15.71
C ALA A 265 -15.59 7.50 -15.84
N SER A 266 -16.22 7.12 -14.74
CA SER A 266 -17.29 6.11 -14.70
C SER A 266 -18.49 6.53 -15.55
N TYR A 267 -18.87 7.81 -15.52
CA TYR A 267 -19.95 8.36 -16.34
C TYR A 267 -19.56 8.40 -17.82
N LEU A 268 -18.34 8.82 -18.15
CA LEU A 268 -17.87 8.91 -19.54
C LEU A 268 -17.79 7.52 -20.17
N VAL A 269 -17.19 6.53 -19.49
CA VAL A 269 -17.11 5.16 -20.03
C VAL A 269 -18.48 4.50 -20.14
N TRP A 270 -19.47 4.90 -19.32
CA TRP A 270 -20.85 4.44 -19.42
C TRP A 270 -21.55 4.95 -20.68
N LYS A 271 -21.22 6.17 -21.12
CA LYS A 271 -21.80 6.77 -22.33
C LYS A 271 -21.25 6.17 -23.62
N GLU A 272 -20.13 5.48 -23.57
CA GLU A 272 -19.55 4.85 -24.76
C GLU A 272 -20.42 3.69 -25.24
N SER A 273 -20.59 3.59 -26.57
CA SER A 273 -21.42 2.59 -27.23
C SER A 273 -20.79 2.12 -28.54
N GLY A 274 -21.25 0.97 -29.04
CA GLY A 274 -20.74 0.40 -30.28
C GLY A 274 -19.29 -0.11 -30.14
N GLU A 275 -18.51 0.06 -31.22
CA GLU A 275 -17.10 -0.38 -31.28
C GLU A 275 -16.18 0.34 -30.30
N ASP A 276 -16.62 1.48 -29.76
CA ASP A 276 -15.88 2.23 -28.75
C ASP A 276 -16.08 1.70 -27.33
N SER A 277 -17.04 0.83 -27.12
CA SER A 277 -17.41 0.31 -25.80
C SER A 277 -16.65 -0.95 -25.47
N ASP A 278 -15.96 -0.96 -24.33
CA ASP A 278 -15.38 -2.16 -23.73
C ASP A 278 -16.02 -2.44 -22.38
N ARG A 279 -16.70 -3.59 -22.29
CA ARG A 279 -17.39 -4.02 -21.07
C ARG A 279 -16.40 -4.34 -19.96
N ILE A 280 -15.24 -4.92 -20.28
CA ILE A 280 -14.24 -5.37 -19.30
C ILE A 280 -13.56 -4.16 -18.70
N LEU A 281 -13.06 -3.23 -19.53
CA LEU A 281 -12.44 -1.98 -19.08
C LEU A 281 -13.43 -1.13 -18.25
N ARG A 282 -14.69 -1.03 -18.71
CA ARG A 282 -15.75 -0.34 -17.97
C ARG A 282 -15.94 -0.93 -16.58
N ASN A 283 -15.97 -2.26 -16.44
CA ASN A 283 -16.14 -2.93 -15.15
C ASN A 283 -14.95 -2.65 -14.23
N TRP A 284 -13.73 -2.57 -14.75
CA TRP A 284 -12.55 -2.18 -13.99
C TRP A 284 -12.66 -0.74 -13.45
N ILE A 285 -13.05 0.22 -14.30
CA ILE A 285 -13.24 1.62 -13.89
C ILE A 285 -14.35 1.73 -12.83
N TRP A 286 -15.49 1.07 -13.04
CA TRP A 286 -16.61 1.08 -12.09
C TRP A 286 -16.27 0.39 -10.78
N GLY A 287 -15.63 -0.78 -10.84
CA GLY A 287 -15.21 -1.51 -9.65
C GLY A 287 -14.24 -0.70 -8.80
N SER A 288 -13.22 -0.10 -9.43
CA SER A 288 -12.28 0.78 -8.75
C SER A 288 -12.94 2.03 -8.17
N THR A 289 -13.90 2.63 -8.88
CA THR A 289 -14.68 3.77 -8.36
C THR A 289 -15.50 3.36 -7.16
N GLY A 290 -16.17 2.21 -7.20
CA GLY A 290 -16.92 1.66 -6.07
C GLY A 290 -16.03 1.40 -4.85
N LEU A 291 -14.84 0.81 -5.06
CA LEU A 291 -13.85 0.62 -3.99
C LEU A 291 -13.40 1.95 -3.39
N PHE A 292 -13.14 2.97 -4.21
CA PHE A 292 -12.74 4.28 -3.73
C PHE A 292 -13.84 4.97 -2.91
N PHE A 293 -15.10 4.90 -3.36
CA PHE A 293 -16.25 5.40 -2.60
C PHE A 293 -16.41 4.68 -1.24
N THR A 294 -16.31 3.36 -1.25
CA THR A 294 -16.36 2.56 -0.02
C THR A 294 -15.24 2.97 0.92
N ASN A 295 -14.03 3.15 0.38
CA ASN A 295 -12.87 3.58 1.15
C ASN A 295 -13.06 4.97 1.76
N ALA A 296 -13.53 5.94 0.98
CA ALA A 296 -13.83 7.29 1.48
C ALA A 296 -14.90 7.27 2.58
N SER A 297 -15.92 6.42 2.43
CA SER A 297 -16.97 6.24 3.45
C SER A 297 -16.40 5.63 4.75
N ILE A 298 -15.52 4.62 4.65
CA ILE A 298 -14.85 4.05 5.82
C ILE A 298 -13.97 5.09 6.51
N GLY A 299 -13.22 5.91 5.76
CA GLY A 299 -12.45 7.01 6.33
C GLY A 299 -13.31 8.06 7.05
N ALA A 300 -14.49 8.38 6.51
CA ALA A 300 -15.46 9.23 7.17
C ALA A 300 -15.97 8.61 8.49
N ILE A 301 -16.36 7.33 8.44
CA ILE A 301 -16.84 6.60 9.63
C ILE A 301 -15.73 6.53 10.69
N TYR A 302 -14.48 6.31 10.28
CA TYR A 302 -13.33 6.31 11.20
C TYR A 302 -13.22 7.64 11.96
N VAL A 303 -13.27 8.78 11.27
CA VAL A 303 -13.20 10.11 11.91
C VAL A 303 -14.34 10.35 12.89
N ILE A 304 -15.56 9.92 12.56
CA ILE A 304 -16.74 10.10 13.44
C ILE A 304 -16.88 9.00 14.50
N SER A 305 -16.01 7.99 14.49
CA SER A 305 -16.03 6.88 15.48
C SER A 305 -15.39 7.24 16.81
N TRP A 306 -14.91 8.47 16.97
CA TRP A 306 -14.26 8.91 18.20
C TRP A 306 -15.18 8.75 19.42
N ASP A 307 -14.65 8.13 20.45
CA ASP A 307 -15.25 8.05 21.78
C ASP A 307 -14.26 8.56 22.84
N MET A 308 -14.76 9.24 23.87
CA MET A 308 -13.93 9.84 24.91
C MET A 308 -13.21 8.80 25.80
N GLU A 309 -13.75 7.59 25.89
CA GLU A 309 -13.19 6.52 26.72
C GLU A 309 -12.32 5.55 25.91
N GLU A 310 -12.76 5.22 24.66
CA GLU A 310 -12.14 4.20 23.81
C GLU A 310 -11.25 4.77 22.69
N GLY A 311 -11.37 6.07 22.38
CA GLY A 311 -10.68 6.70 21.26
C GLY A 311 -11.31 6.37 19.90
N PHE A 312 -10.50 6.27 18.86
CA PHE A 312 -10.94 5.86 17.52
C PHE A 312 -11.06 4.33 17.42
N PHE A 313 -12.02 3.87 16.61
CA PHE A 313 -12.10 2.45 16.28
C PHE A 313 -11.02 2.09 15.24
N GLU A 314 -9.81 1.79 15.70
CA GLU A 314 -8.59 1.65 14.89
C GLU A 314 -8.67 0.57 13.81
N LEU A 315 -9.52 -0.45 13.96
CA LEU A 315 -9.75 -1.44 12.91
C LEU A 315 -10.26 -0.80 11.60
N LEU A 316 -11.03 0.31 11.69
CA LEU A 316 -11.48 1.04 10.51
C LEU A 316 -10.30 1.69 9.76
N SER A 317 -9.27 2.13 10.47
CA SER A 317 -8.07 2.68 9.82
C SER A 317 -7.32 1.61 9.02
N LEU A 318 -7.23 0.37 9.52
CA LEU A 318 -6.68 -0.76 8.79
C LEU A 318 -7.51 -1.10 7.54
N VAL A 319 -8.83 -1.19 7.69
CA VAL A 319 -9.75 -1.45 6.56
C VAL A 319 -9.63 -0.34 5.52
N HIS A 320 -9.55 0.92 5.95
CA HIS A 320 -9.34 2.09 5.09
C HIS A 320 -8.01 1.97 4.31
N LEU A 321 -6.92 1.63 4.96
CA LEU A 321 -5.62 1.40 4.32
C LEU A 321 -5.67 0.29 3.26
N MET A 322 -6.28 -0.84 3.61
CA MET A 322 -6.37 -2.00 2.71
C MET A 322 -7.25 -1.70 1.49
N LEU A 323 -8.38 -1.01 1.67
CA LEU A 323 -9.25 -0.60 0.57
C LEU A 323 -8.58 0.45 -0.34
N ALA A 324 -7.84 1.40 0.23
CA ALA A 324 -7.06 2.36 -0.53
C ALA A 324 -6.01 1.65 -1.41
N SER A 325 -5.25 0.74 -0.81
CA SER A 325 -4.25 -0.08 -1.51
C SER A 325 -4.89 -0.91 -2.63
N LEU A 326 -6.02 -1.55 -2.37
CA LEU A 326 -6.76 -2.32 -3.36
C LEU A 326 -7.28 -1.44 -4.51
N THR A 327 -7.76 -0.24 -4.21
CA THR A 327 -8.21 0.73 -5.24
C THR A 327 -7.06 1.12 -6.18
N PHE A 328 -5.90 1.45 -5.62
CA PHE A 328 -4.70 1.76 -6.41
C PHE A 328 -4.29 0.56 -7.28
N LEU A 329 -4.20 -0.63 -6.68
CA LEU A 329 -3.80 -1.84 -7.41
C LEU A 329 -4.79 -2.17 -8.53
N ALA A 330 -6.10 -1.98 -8.32
CA ALA A 330 -7.12 -2.18 -9.34
C ALA A 330 -6.98 -1.19 -10.50
N MET A 331 -6.78 0.11 -10.22
CA MET A 331 -6.56 1.11 -11.27
C MET A 331 -5.23 0.89 -12.02
N ALA A 332 -4.15 0.56 -11.30
CA ALA A 332 -2.86 0.24 -11.91
C ALA A 332 -2.93 -1.02 -12.78
N THR A 333 -3.69 -2.03 -12.35
CA THR A 333 -3.98 -3.24 -13.15
C THR A 333 -4.73 -2.89 -14.43
N ALA A 334 -5.76 -2.06 -14.36
CA ALA A 334 -6.50 -1.61 -15.52
C ALA A 334 -5.60 -0.81 -16.49
N TRP A 335 -4.69 0.01 -15.97
CA TRP A 335 -3.69 0.70 -16.79
C TRP A 335 -2.74 -0.27 -17.50
N ILE A 336 -2.22 -1.28 -16.81
CA ILE A 336 -1.37 -2.33 -17.41
C ILE A 336 -2.14 -3.05 -18.53
N GLY A 337 -3.41 -3.38 -18.31
CA GLY A 337 -4.27 -3.95 -19.36
C GLY A 337 -4.39 -3.06 -20.58
N CYS A 338 -4.58 -1.75 -20.40
CA CYS A 338 -4.59 -0.79 -21.50
C CYS A 338 -3.24 -0.71 -22.24
N VAL A 339 -2.13 -0.80 -21.53
CA VAL A 339 -0.78 -0.84 -22.13
C VAL A 339 -0.63 -2.09 -22.99
N ILE A 340 -0.94 -3.26 -22.45
CA ILE A 340 -0.84 -4.54 -23.18
C ILE A 340 -1.71 -4.55 -24.44
N ALA A 341 -2.97 -4.15 -24.34
CA ALA A 341 -3.90 -4.11 -25.47
C ALA A 341 -3.46 -3.12 -26.59
N THR A 342 -2.62 -2.13 -26.26
CA THR A 342 -2.12 -1.14 -27.23
C THR A 342 -0.73 -1.48 -27.80
N GLU A 343 0.02 -2.40 -27.18
CA GLU A 343 1.35 -2.83 -27.66
C GLU A 343 1.28 -3.97 -28.70
N GLU A 344 0.18 -4.70 -28.79
CA GLU A 344 0.06 -5.87 -29.68
C GLU A 344 0.05 -5.55 -31.18
N ILE A 345 0.02 -4.29 -31.57
CA ILE A 345 -0.11 -3.85 -32.98
C ILE A 345 1.15 -3.10 -33.48
N SER A 346 2.15 -2.92 -32.63
CA SER A 346 3.44 -2.29 -33.01
C SER A 346 4.54 -3.35 -33.20
#